data_e569bd533d76f3bb81fd1b1b5de4f8f6
#
_entry.id   e569bd533d76f3bb81fd1b1b5de4f8f6
#
_cell.length_a   1.000
_cell.length_b   1.000
_cell.length_c   1.000
_cell.angle_alpha   90.00
_cell.angle_beta   90.00
_cell.angle_gamma   90.00
#
_symmetry.space_group_name_H-M   'P 1'
#
loop_
_entity.id
_entity.type
_entity.pdbx_description
1 polymer ?
#
loop_
_entity_poly.entity_id
_entity_poly.type
_entity_poly.pdbx_seq_one_letter_code
_entity_poly.pdbx_strand_id
1 'polypeptide(L)'
;DVYKRQAVLRIAIPNKGALSEPAQEMLKEAGYRSRSDHKDLTVVDSSNGVEFFYLRPKDIAIYVGNGQLDLGITGRDLAIESQTPVRERLGLGFGASKFRYAAPANEEWTVDKIAGKTIASAYPNLTRSDLKNRGIDARVIRLDGAVEISIQLGVADCIADIVESGRTLRAHGLAPFGEPLCESEAVLIERDGGADTSELTRAKDTLTGRIQGVSYAKKYLMLDYDCPRELLDKAIELSPGIQSPTVSPLSNDGWVAVRAMVPRHGINALMDELHELGASAILASDLRTCRL
;
A
#
# COMPACT_ATOMS: atom_id res chain seq x y z
N ASP A 1 17.12 -15.36 -35.68
CA ASP A 1 15.75 -14.87 -35.46
C ASP A 1 15.38 -15.07 -34.01
N VAL A 2 15.68 -14.05 -33.22
CA VAL A 2 15.18 -13.98 -31.85
C VAL A 2 13.74 -13.50 -31.95
N TYR A 3 12.78 -14.40 -31.91
CA TYR A 3 11.40 -14.04 -31.57
C TYR A 3 11.44 -13.31 -30.22
N LYS A 4 11.36 -11.98 -30.24
CA LYS A 4 10.98 -11.21 -29.05
C LYS A 4 9.60 -11.76 -28.65
N ARG A 5 9.56 -12.65 -27.66
CA ARG A 5 8.29 -13.00 -27.02
C ARG A 5 7.68 -11.69 -26.57
N GLN A 6 6.55 -11.34 -27.16
CA GLN A 6 5.78 -10.19 -26.75
C GLN A 6 5.45 -10.39 -25.27
N ALA A 7 5.66 -9.38 -24.45
CA ALA A 7 5.35 -9.47 -23.01
C ALA A 7 3.84 -9.80 -22.88
N VAL A 8 3.53 -10.79 -22.06
CA VAL A 8 2.14 -11.21 -21.78
C VAL A 8 1.45 -10.20 -20.89
N LEU A 9 2.18 -9.58 -19.95
CA LEU A 9 1.66 -8.67 -18.93
C LEU A 9 2.34 -7.30 -19.02
N ARG A 10 1.54 -6.25 -19.09
CA ARG A 10 2.00 -4.86 -19.19
C ARG A 10 1.55 -4.09 -17.93
N ILE A 11 2.51 -3.51 -17.20
CA ILE A 11 2.26 -2.90 -15.88
C ILE A 11 2.79 -1.49 -15.82
N ALA A 12 1.97 -0.56 -15.27
CA ALA A 12 2.39 0.79 -14.93
C ALA A 12 2.97 0.86 -13.51
N ILE A 13 4.12 1.52 -13.38
CA ILE A 13 4.84 1.75 -12.12
C ILE A 13 5.02 3.26 -11.92
N PRO A 14 4.87 3.79 -10.69
CA PRO A 14 5.17 5.18 -10.41
C PRO A 14 6.62 5.54 -10.75
N ASN A 15 6.83 6.58 -11.57
CA ASN A 15 8.18 7.01 -11.97
C ASN A 15 8.82 8.01 -10.99
N LYS A 16 8.02 8.61 -10.09
CA LYS A 16 8.43 9.62 -9.10
C LYS A 16 7.46 9.71 -7.93
N GLY A 17 7.82 10.50 -6.93
CA GLY A 17 7.03 10.71 -5.71
C GLY A 17 7.20 9.57 -4.69
N ALA A 18 6.50 9.67 -3.57
CA ALA A 18 6.62 8.77 -2.43
C ALA A 18 6.31 7.30 -2.74
N LEU A 19 5.53 7.02 -3.79
CA LEU A 19 5.17 5.65 -4.18
C LEU A 19 6.22 4.97 -5.06
N SER A 20 7.16 5.73 -5.68
CA SER A 20 8.05 5.20 -6.73
C SER A 20 9.06 4.19 -6.19
N GLU A 21 9.82 4.57 -5.18
CA GLU A 21 10.89 3.73 -4.61
C GLU A 21 10.34 2.48 -3.93
N PRO A 22 9.32 2.57 -3.05
CA PRO A 22 8.74 1.37 -2.41
C PRO A 22 8.10 0.40 -3.40
N ALA A 23 7.47 0.89 -4.49
CA ALA A 23 6.91 0.03 -5.53
C ALA A 23 8.00 -0.74 -6.28
N GLN A 24 9.11 -0.07 -6.63
CA GLN A 24 10.24 -0.71 -7.31
C GLN A 24 10.94 -1.74 -6.42
N GLU A 25 11.14 -1.42 -5.13
CA GLU A 25 11.71 -2.34 -4.15
C GLU A 25 10.84 -3.59 -3.99
N MET A 26 9.53 -3.41 -3.82
CA MET A 26 8.57 -4.52 -3.71
C MET A 26 8.62 -5.45 -4.92
N LEU A 27 8.67 -4.91 -6.14
CA LEU A 27 8.78 -5.70 -7.36
C LEU A 27 10.12 -6.43 -7.47
N LYS A 28 11.21 -5.78 -7.07
CA LYS A 28 12.54 -6.40 -7.01
C LYS A 28 12.57 -7.57 -6.02
N GLU A 29 12.01 -7.41 -4.84
CA GLU A 29 11.86 -8.48 -3.84
C GLU A 29 10.94 -9.61 -4.33
N ALA A 30 9.92 -9.28 -5.14
CA ALA A 30 9.05 -10.23 -5.81
C ALA A 30 9.73 -10.97 -6.99
N GLY A 31 11.00 -10.65 -7.30
CA GLY A 31 11.80 -11.32 -8.32
C GLY A 31 11.66 -10.74 -9.73
N TYR A 32 11.16 -9.51 -9.86
CA TYR A 32 11.06 -8.82 -11.13
C TYR A 32 12.25 -7.88 -11.39
N ARG A 33 12.53 -7.68 -12.67
CA ARG A 33 13.58 -6.75 -13.10
C ARG A 33 13.08 -5.31 -12.92
N SER A 34 13.90 -4.46 -12.28
CA SER A 34 13.65 -3.02 -12.18
C SER A 34 14.54 -2.25 -13.16
N ARG A 35 14.19 -0.99 -13.42
CA ARG A 35 15.01 -0.09 -14.24
C ARG A 35 16.38 0.15 -13.58
N SER A 36 17.40 0.33 -14.40
CA SER A 36 18.75 0.67 -13.96
C SER A 36 19.01 2.18 -13.97
N ASP A 37 18.34 2.92 -14.86
CA ASP A 37 18.39 4.37 -14.93
C ASP A 37 16.98 4.95 -14.68
N HIS A 38 16.90 6.03 -13.90
CA HIS A 38 15.65 6.76 -13.66
C HIS A 38 15.03 7.38 -14.92
N LYS A 39 15.81 7.52 -16.00
CA LYS A 39 15.35 8.03 -17.31
C LYS A 39 14.65 6.95 -18.14
N ASP A 40 14.85 5.68 -17.81
CA ASP A 40 14.19 4.58 -18.53
C ASP A 40 12.69 4.63 -18.24
N LEU A 41 11.90 4.80 -19.30
CA LEU A 41 10.44 4.82 -19.20
C LEU A 41 9.82 3.43 -19.36
N THR A 42 10.58 2.48 -19.90
CA THR A 42 10.13 1.10 -20.09
C THR A 42 11.23 0.10 -19.75
N VAL A 43 10.86 -1.04 -19.19
CA VAL A 43 11.76 -2.16 -18.91
C VAL A 43 11.07 -3.46 -19.27
N VAL A 44 11.72 -4.28 -20.12
CA VAL A 44 11.22 -5.61 -20.46
C VAL A 44 11.92 -6.65 -19.59
N ASP A 45 11.13 -7.40 -18.83
CA ASP A 45 11.56 -8.59 -18.09
C ASP A 45 11.15 -9.84 -18.86
N SER A 46 11.98 -10.25 -19.80
CA SER A 46 11.73 -11.39 -20.68
C SER A 46 11.65 -12.72 -19.93
N SER A 47 12.30 -12.82 -18.77
CA SER A 47 12.30 -14.04 -17.95
C SER A 47 10.95 -14.26 -17.26
N ASN A 48 10.25 -13.18 -16.94
CA ASN A 48 8.92 -13.21 -16.32
C ASN A 48 7.78 -12.91 -17.31
N GLY A 49 8.07 -12.55 -18.56
CA GLY A 49 7.06 -12.18 -19.57
C GLY A 49 6.32 -10.89 -19.23
N VAL A 50 6.99 -9.93 -18.60
CA VAL A 50 6.40 -8.67 -18.12
C VAL A 50 7.11 -7.46 -18.74
N GLU A 51 6.33 -6.46 -19.14
CA GLU A 51 6.83 -5.16 -19.55
C GLU A 51 6.35 -4.10 -18.56
N PHE A 52 7.29 -3.35 -18.00
CA PHE A 52 7.05 -2.29 -17.04
C PHE A 52 7.10 -0.92 -17.70
N PHE A 53 6.11 -0.07 -17.39
CA PHE A 53 5.99 1.31 -17.85
C PHE A 53 6.07 2.27 -16.66
N TYR A 54 7.06 3.13 -16.65
CA TYR A 54 7.27 4.11 -15.57
C TYR A 54 6.56 5.39 -15.89
N LEU A 55 5.42 5.63 -15.23
CA LEU A 55 4.49 6.73 -15.52
C LEU A 55 4.29 7.61 -14.28
N ARG A 56 3.72 8.79 -14.49
CA ARG A 56 3.28 9.62 -13.36
C ARG A 56 2.15 8.92 -12.60
N PRO A 57 2.18 8.89 -11.26
CA PRO A 57 1.16 8.19 -10.47
C PRO A 57 -0.28 8.51 -10.86
N LYS A 58 -0.58 9.80 -11.14
CA LYS A 58 -1.92 10.26 -11.53
C LYS A 58 -2.41 9.76 -12.90
N ASP A 59 -1.49 9.39 -13.79
CA ASP A 59 -1.83 8.97 -15.15
C ASP A 59 -2.05 7.45 -15.24
N ILE A 60 -1.56 6.69 -14.24
CA ILE A 60 -1.56 5.21 -14.25
C ILE A 60 -2.98 4.65 -14.38
N ALA A 61 -3.91 5.14 -13.55
CA ALA A 61 -5.29 4.66 -13.58
C ALA A 61 -5.98 4.90 -14.93
N ILE A 62 -5.60 5.97 -15.64
CA ILE A 62 -6.13 6.29 -16.98
C ILE A 62 -5.70 5.21 -17.99
N TYR A 63 -4.41 4.87 -18.03
CA TYR A 63 -3.90 3.85 -18.95
C TYR A 63 -4.46 2.47 -18.66
N VAL A 64 -4.62 2.13 -17.39
CA VAL A 64 -5.20 0.84 -16.98
C VAL A 64 -6.69 0.79 -17.30
N GLY A 65 -7.45 1.82 -16.91
CA GLY A 65 -8.90 1.88 -17.14
C GLY A 65 -9.30 1.88 -18.61
N ASN A 66 -8.48 2.49 -19.48
CA ASN A 66 -8.66 2.49 -20.92
C ASN A 66 -8.15 1.20 -21.60
N GLY A 67 -7.54 0.27 -20.86
CA GLY A 67 -7.08 -1.01 -21.38
C GLY A 67 -5.77 -0.97 -22.17
N GLN A 68 -4.99 0.13 -22.11
CA GLN A 68 -3.66 0.16 -22.70
C GLN A 68 -2.64 -0.63 -21.86
N LEU A 69 -2.87 -0.72 -20.57
CA LEU A 69 -2.06 -1.50 -19.63
C LEU A 69 -2.96 -2.42 -18.81
N ASP A 70 -2.42 -3.55 -18.38
CA ASP A 70 -3.18 -4.61 -17.73
C ASP A 70 -3.32 -4.40 -16.22
N LEU A 71 -2.25 -3.89 -15.60
CA LEU A 71 -2.16 -3.59 -14.18
C LEU A 71 -1.45 -2.25 -13.97
N GLY A 72 -1.61 -1.68 -12.77
CA GLY A 72 -0.89 -0.49 -12.36
C GLY A 72 -0.71 -0.41 -10.85
N ILE A 73 0.38 0.20 -10.40
CA ILE A 73 0.58 0.57 -9.01
C ILE A 73 0.41 2.08 -8.89
N THR A 74 -0.56 2.51 -8.07
CA THR A 74 -0.83 3.94 -7.82
C THR A 74 -1.42 4.14 -6.43
N GLY A 75 -1.74 5.38 -6.03
CA GLY A 75 -2.50 5.67 -4.81
C GLY A 75 -3.98 5.37 -5.00
N ARG A 76 -4.65 4.86 -3.95
CA ARG A 76 -6.12 4.65 -3.95
C ARG A 76 -6.86 5.96 -4.24
N ASP A 77 -6.42 7.06 -3.65
CA ASP A 77 -6.91 8.41 -3.89
C ASP A 77 -6.80 8.82 -5.36
N LEU A 78 -5.66 8.54 -6.00
CA LEU A 78 -5.44 8.82 -7.42
C LEU A 78 -6.30 7.94 -8.34
N ALA A 79 -6.51 6.68 -7.96
CA ALA A 79 -7.41 5.79 -8.70
C ALA A 79 -8.85 6.31 -8.65
N ILE A 80 -9.33 6.74 -7.49
CA ILE A 80 -10.67 7.35 -7.32
C ILE A 80 -10.74 8.67 -8.07
N GLU A 81 -9.74 9.54 -7.95
CA GLU A 81 -9.70 10.84 -8.64
C GLU A 81 -9.75 10.70 -10.15
N SER A 82 -9.18 9.65 -10.71
CA SER A 82 -9.16 9.43 -12.16
C SER A 82 -10.55 9.23 -12.77
N GLN A 83 -11.52 8.76 -11.99
CA GLN A 83 -12.87 8.36 -12.44
C GLN A 83 -12.88 7.37 -13.61
N THR A 84 -11.79 6.61 -13.77
CA THR A 84 -11.69 5.56 -14.79
C THR A 84 -12.19 4.22 -14.26
N PRO A 85 -12.64 3.29 -15.14
CA PRO A 85 -13.15 2.00 -14.74
C PRO A 85 -12.00 1.07 -14.29
N VAL A 86 -11.49 1.30 -13.09
CA VAL A 86 -10.48 0.47 -12.44
C VAL A 86 -11.00 -0.05 -11.12
N ARG A 87 -10.51 -1.22 -10.72
CA ARG A 87 -10.74 -1.80 -9.41
C ARG A 87 -9.43 -2.12 -8.71
N GLU A 88 -9.46 -2.03 -7.40
CA GLU A 88 -8.35 -2.45 -6.54
C GLU A 88 -8.28 -3.97 -6.51
N ARG A 89 -7.09 -4.50 -6.80
CA ARG A 89 -6.79 -5.93 -6.73
C ARG A 89 -6.09 -6.29 -5.43
N LEU A 90 -5.22 -5.40 -4.93
CA LEU A 90 -4.44 -5.61 -3.71
C LEU A 90 -3.99 -4.28 -3.11
N GLY A 91 -4.16 -4.10 -1.79
CA GLY A 91 -3.48 -3.07 -1.01
C GLY A 91 -2.03 -3.46 -0.75
N LEU A 92 -1.10 -2.53 -0.92
CA LEU A 92 0.33 -2.81 -0.89
C LEU A 92 1.00 -2.52 0.46
N GLY A 93 0.29 -1.82 1.37
CA GLY A 93 0.73 -1.56 2.73
C GLY A 93 1.83 -0.49 2.87
N PHE A 94 2.00 0.37 1.87
CA PHE A 94 2.87 1.54 1.95
C PHE A 94 2.21 2.79 1.36
N GLY A 95 2.79 3.97 1.60
CA GLY A 95 2.26 5.25 1.12
C GLY A 95 0.91 5.61 1.76
N ALA A 96 0.68 5.18 3.00
CA ALA A 96 -0.54 5.48 3.73
C ALA A 96 -0.72 6.98 3.92
N SER A 97 -1.91 7.50 3.59
CA SER A 97 -2.28 8.89 3.73
C SER A 97 -3.78 9.03 3.96
N LYS A 98 -4.20 10.21 4.46
CA LYS A 98 -5.62 10.54 4.65
C LYS A 98 -5.96 11.77 3.83
N PHE A 99 -7.00 11.70 3.05
CA PHE A 99 -7.53 12.85 2.33
C PHE A 99 -8.59 13.52 3.22
N ARG A 100 -8.39 14.80 3.57
CA ARG A 100 -9.22 15.50 4.56
C ARG A 100 -9.55 16.92 4.14
N TYR A 101 -10.65 17.43 4.65
CA TYR A 101 -10.91 18.86 4.66
C TYR A 101 -10.02 19.55 5.70
N ALA A 102 -9.57 20.77 5.39
CA ALA A 102 -8.85 21.63 6.32
C ALA A 102 -9.25 23.10 6.10
N ALA A 103 -9.24 23.89 7.17
CA ALA A 103 -9.63 25.28 7.20
C ALA A 103 -8.83 26.07 8.25
N PRO A 104 -8.96 27.41 8.34
CA PRO A 104 -8.27 28.19 9.35
C PRO A 104 -8.46 27.65 10.76
N ALA A 105 -7.36 27.42 11.49
CA ALA A 105 -7.37 26.79 12.82
C ALA A 105 -7.99 27.69 13.91
N ASN A 106 -8.12 28.98 13.66
CA ASN A 106 -8.76 29.96 14.55
C ASN A 106 -10.28 30.04 14.39
N GLU A 107 -10.85 29.24 13.50
CA GLU A 107 -12.29 29.16 13.25
C GLU A 107 -12.79 27.74 13.56
N GLU A 108 -14.02 27.66 14.04
CA GLU A 108 -14.67 26.38 14.26
C GLU A 108 -15.36 25.89 12.98
N TRP A 109 -14.79 24.86 12.35
CA TRP A 109 -15.29 24.23 11.13
C TRP A 109 -15.89 22.86 11.38
N THR A 110 -17.03 22.61 10.74
CA THR A 110 -17.67 21.31 10.63
C THR A 110 -17.99 21.02 9.17
N VAL A 111 -18.25 19.77 8.82
CA VAL A 111 -18.54 19.39 7.43
C VAL A 111 -19.79 20.12 6.91
N ASP A 112 -20.79 20.35 7.74
CA ASP A 112 -22.02 21.06 7.34
C ASP A 112 -21.77 22.55 7.00
N LYS A 113 -20.77 23.16 7.59
CA LYS A 113 -20.39 24.56 7.30
C LYS A 113 -19.74 24.76 5.92
N ILE A 114 -19.44 23.68 5.20
CA ILE A 114 -18.91 23.70 3.83
C ILE A 114 -20.01 24.15 2.84
N ALA A 115 -21.29 23.98 3.17
CA ALA A 115 -22.38 24.36 2.29
C ALA A 115 -22.28 25.83 1.83
N GLY A 116 -22.34 26.06 0.51
CA GLY A 116 -22.21 27.37 -0.13
C GLY A 116 -20.77 27.94 -0.16
N LYS A 117 -19.77 27.21 0.32
CA LYS A 117 -18.36 27.62 0.37
C LYS A 117 -17.60 27.20 -0.88
N THR A 118 -16.41 27.77 -1.05
CA THR A 118 -15.45 27.39 -2.09
C THR A 118 -14.33 26.55 -1.49
N ILE A 119 -14.13 25.36 -2.06
CA ILE A 119 -13.10 24.39 -1.65
C ILE A 119 -12.03 24.33 -2.72
N ALA A 120 -10.76 24.53 -2.37
CA ALA A 120 -9.65 24.28 -3.27
C ALA A 120 -9.07 22.87 -3.06
N SER A 121 -8.79 22.17 -4.16
CA SER A 121 -8.24 20.80 -4.10
C SER A 121 -7.46 20.45 -5.36
N ALA A 122 -6.40 19.64 -5.19
CA ALA A 122 -5.73 18.97 -6.30
C ALA A 122 -6.50 17.70 -6.76
N TYR A 123 -7.53 17.30 -5.99
CA TYR A 123 -8.38 16.12 -6.23
C TYR A 123 -9.87 16.53 -6.32
N PRO A 124 -10.25 17.31 -7.35
CA PRO A 124 -11.60 17.85 -7.43
C PRO A 124 -12.69 16.78 -7.59
N ASN A 125 -12.41 15.67 -8.25
CA ASN A 125 -13.40 14.62 -8.47
C ASN A 125 -13.69 13.84 -7.18
N LEU A 126 -12.64 13.50 -6.42
CA LEU A 126 -12.78 12.85 -5.12
C LEU A 126 -13.56 13.77 -4.17
N THR A 127 -13.23 15.06 -4.13
CA THR A 127 -13.93 16.06 -3.31
C THR A 127 -15.40 16.20 -3.71
N ARG A 128 -15.71 16.32 -5.01
CA ARG A 128 -17.12 16.38 -5.49
C ARG A 128 -17.90 15.11 -5.17
N SER A 129 -17.27 13.95 -5.27
CA SER A 129 -17.90 12.67 -4.90
C SER A 129 -18.30 12.65 -3.43
N ASP A 130 -17.42 13.08 -2.52
CA ASP A 130 -17.73 13.14 -1.09
C ASP A 130 -18.87 14.12 -0.79
N LEU A 131 -18.82 15.33 -1.35
CA LEU A 131 -19.86 16.35 -1.22
C LEU A 131 -21.23 15.82 -1.70
N LYS A 132 -21.25 15.16 -2.86
CA LYS A 132 -22.47 14.56 -3.41
C LYS A 132 -23.03 13.48 -2.49
N ASN A 133 -22.19 12.61 -1.95
CA ASN A 133 -22.62 11.55 -1.03
C ASN A 133 -23.18 12.10 0.28
N ARG A 134 -22.69 13.27 0.71
CA ARG A 134 -23.20 13.98 1.90
C ARG A 134 -24.39 14.89 1.62
N GLY A 135 -24.75 15.11 0.35
CA GLY A 135 -25.81 16.05 -0.04
C GLY A 135 -25.43 17.52 0.20
N ILE A 136 -24.15 17.85 0.17
CA ILE A 136 -23.63 19.21 0.41
C ILE A 136 -23.37 19.89 -0.95
N ASP A 137 -23.97 21.06 -1.14
CA ASP A 137 -23.69 21.91 -2.31
C ASP A 137 -22.55 22.90 -1.97
N ALA A 138 -21.41 22.77 -2.66
CA ALA A 138 -20.25 23.63 -2.49
C ALA A 138 -19.46 23.72 -3.82
N ARG A 139 -18.77 24.83 -4.01
CA ARG A 139 -17.97 25.06 -5.20
C ARG A 139 -16.57 24.43 -5.03
N VAL A 140 -16.18 23.54 -5.93
CA VAL A 140 -14.83 22.95 -5.93
C VAL A 140 -14.00 23.54 -7.06
N ILE A 141 -12.88 24.17 -6.71
CA ILE A 141 -11.88 24.68 -7.65
C ILE A 141 -10.65 23.77 -7.65
N ARG A 142 -10.10 23.53 -8.84
CA ARG A 142 -8.90 22.74 -9.01
C ARG A 142 -7.65 23.61 -8.87
N LEU A 143 -6.72 23.18 -8.01
CA LEU A 143 -5.36 23.73 -7.92
C LEU A 143 -4.36 22.57 -7.93
N ASP A 144 -3.34 22.63 -8.78
CA ASP A 144 -2.37 21.54 -8.98
C ASP A 144 -1.15 21.61 -8.01
N GLY A 145 -1.20 22.46 -6.99
CA GLY A 145 -0.16 22.59 -5.96
C GLY A 145 -0.38 23.82 -5.08
N ALA A 146 0.31 23.87 -3.96
CA ALA A 146 0.23 24.95 -2.97
C ALA A 146 -1.22 25.31 -2.60
N VAL A 147 -2.04 24.27 -2.43
CA VAL A 147 -3.50 24.41 -2.17
C VAL A 147 -3.74 25.20 -0.89
N GLU A 148 -2.86 25.07 0.11
CA GLU A 148 -2.92 25.74 1.41
C GLU A 148 -2.90 27.27 1.31
N ILE A 149 -2.24 27.82 0.28
CA ILE A 149 -2.12 29.28 0.08
C ILE A 149 -3.42 29.88 -0.46
N SER A 150 -4.29 29.05 -1.05
CA SER A 150 -5.54 29.53 -1.66
C SER A 150 -6.46 30.27 -0.69
N ILE A 151 -6.46 29.86 0.58
CA ILE A 151 -7.24 30.50 1.65
C ILE A 151 -6.68 31.88 1.96
N GLN A 152 -5.35 31.99 2.11
CA GLN A 152 -4.68 33.27 2.38
C GLN A 152 -4.88 34.27 1.24
N LEU A 153 -4.97 33.79 0.01
CA LEU A 153 -5.22 34.62 -1.18
C LEU A 153 -6.71 34.93 -1.40
N GLY A 154 -7.60 34.42 -0.54
CA GLY A 154 -9.04 34.63 -0.67
C GLY A 154 -9.69 33.91 -1.87
N VAL A 155 -9.03 32.90 -2.40
CA VAL A 155 -9.52 32.09 -3.54
C VAL A 155 -10.47 30.99 -3.08
N ALA A 156 -10.26 30.46 -1.87
CA ALA A 156 -11.09 29.43 -1.27
C ALA A 156 -11.32 29.70 0.22
N ASP A 157 -12.42 29.18 0.75
CA ASP A 157 -12.78 29.25 2.17
C ASP A 157 -12.12 28.11 2.96
N CYS A 158 -11.99 26.94 2.35
CA CYS A 158 -11.33 25.77 2.90
C CYS A 158 -10.67 24.95 1.79
N ILE A 159 -9.93 23.92 2.17
CA ILE A 159 -9.25 23.03 1.23
C ILE A 159 -9.63 21.58 1.48
N ALA A 160 -9.42 20.73 0.46
CA ALA A 160 -9.42 19.28 0.59
C ALA A 160 -8.11 18.75 0.01
N ASP A 161 -7.28 18.13 0.85
CA ASP A 161 -5.93 17.69 0.45
C ASP A 161 -5.47 16.48 1.26
N ILE A 162 -4.34 15.90 0.80
CA ILE A 162 -3.66 14.81 1.46
C ILE A 162 -3.01 15.30 2.75
N VAL A 163 -3.29 14.60 3.84
CA VAL A 163 -2.73 14.89 5.17
C VAL A 163 -2.00 13.65 5.67
N GLU A 164 -0.67 13.71 5.70
CA GLU A 164 0.15 12.66 6.34
C GLU A 164 0.38 13.00 7.82
N SER A 165 1.22 14.00 8.10
CA SER A 165 1.56 14.45 9.47
C SER A 165 0.84 15.73 9.90
N GLY A 166 0.18 16.41 8.98
CA GLY A 166 -0.45 17.72 9.19
C GLY A 166 0.55 18.86 9.43
N ARG A 167 1.86 18.65 9.23
CA ARG A 167 2.89 19.70 9.45
C ARG A 167 2.69 20.88 8.50
N THR A 168 2.45 20.61 7.23
CA THR A 168 2.21 21.64 6.19
C THR A 168 0.99 22.48 6.53
N LEU A 169 -0.13 21.84 6.91
CA LEU A 169 -1.33 22.55 7.33
C LEU A 169 -1.07 23.49 8.52
N ARG A 170 -0.43 22.99 9.57
CA ARG A 170 -0.11 23.81 10.76
C ARG A 170 0.82 24.98 10.44
N ALA A 171 1.78 24.80 9.52
CA ALA A 171 2.66 25.88 9.08
C ALA A 171 1.91 27.05 8.40
N HIS A 172 0.75 26.76 7.80
CA HIS A 172 -0.13 27.75 7.19
C HIS A 172 -1.33 28.13 8.04
N GLY A 173 -1.32 27.79 9.35
CA GLY A 173 -2.40 28.12 10.28
C GLY A 173 -3.70 27.37 10.00
N LEU A 174 -3.63 26.20 9.34
CA LEU A 174 -4.79 25.37 9.01
C LEU A 174 -4.87 24.15 9.94
N ALA A 175 -6.09 23.69 10.18
CA ALA A 175 -6.40 22.46 10.90
C ALA A 175 -7.35 21.57 10.09
N PRO A 176 -7.13 20.25 10.10
CA PRO A 176 -8.08 19.32 9.50
C PRO A 176 -9.34 19.23 10.36
N PHE A 177 -10.50 19.05 9.71
CA PHE A 177 -11.78 18.85 10.38
C PHE A 177 -12.58 17.72 9.73
N GLY A 178 -13.57 17.21 10.44
CA GLY A 178 -14.39 16.09 10.01
C GLY A 178 -13.62 14.76 9.88
N GLU A 179 -14.31 13.72 9.44
CA GLU A 179 -13.71 12.44 9.11
C GLU A 179 -12.97 12.49 7.77
N PRO A 180 -11.96 11.65 7.55
CA PRO A 180 -11.29 11.56 6.25
C PRO A 180 -12.28 11.25 5.13
N LEU A 181 -12.14 11.94 3.98
CA LEU A 181 -12.88 11.64 2.76
C LEU A 181 -12.40 10.33 2.14
N CYS A 182 -11.14 10.03 2.32
CA CYS A 182 -10.50 8.82 1.81
C CYS A 182 -9.29 8.47 2.69
N GLU A 183 -9.17 7.19 3.05
CA GLU A 183 -7.94 6.61 3.56
C GLU A 183 -7.25 5.91 2.40
N SER A 184 -6.07 6.43 2.02
CA SER A 184 -5.31 5.99 0.87
C SER A 184 -4.04 5.27 1.26
N GLU A 185 -3.64 4.35 0.40
CA GLU A 185 -2.35 3.69 0.36
C GLU A 185 -2.00 3.35 -1.09
N ALA A 186 -0.80 2.88 -1.34
CA ALA A 186 -0.46 2.30 -2.63
C ALA A 186 -1.28 1.03 -2.89
N VAL A 187 -1.85 0.93 -4.07
CA VAL A 187 -2.69 -0.19 -4.49
C VAL A 187 -2.27 -0.72 -5.85
N LEU A 188 -2.40 -2.03 -6.02
CA LEU A 188 -2.37 -2.67 -7.34
C LEU A 188 -3.77 -2.60 -7.93
N ILE A 189 -3.92 -1.95 -9.06
CA ILE A 189 -5.19 -1.79 -9.77
C ILE A 189 -5.21 -2.57 -11.07
N GLU A 190 -6.38 -2.97 -11.48
CA GLU A 190 -6.68 -3.53 -12.80
C GLU A 190 -7.92 -2.86 -13.40
N ARG A 191 -8.12 -3.03 -14.69
CA ARG A 191 -9.34 -2.56 -15.36
C ARG A 191 -10.56 -3.26 -14.78
N ASP A 192 -11.61 -2.50 -14.50
CA ASP A 192 -12.90 -3.04 -14.10
C ASP A 192 -13.68 -3.48 -15.35
N GLY A 193 -13.95 -4.78 -15.43
CA GLY A 193 -14.56 -5.41 -16.61
C GLY A 193 -13.55 -5.69 -17.74
N GLY A 194 -13.99 -6.46 -18.71
CA GLY A 194 -13.20 -6.99 -19.82
C GLY A 194 -12.89 -8.47 -19.65
N ALA A 195 -12.65 -9.14 -20.79
CA ALA A 195 -12.27 -10.56 -20.81
C ALA A 195 -10.76 -10.67 -21.00
N ASP A 196 -10.06 -11.18 -20.01
CA ASP A 196 -8.65 -11.55 -20.12
C ASP A 196 -8.52 -12.94 -20.76
N THR A 197 -7.43 -13.17 -21.48
CA THR A 197 -7.04 -14.53 -21.86
C THR A 197 -6.63 -15.32 -20.63
N SER A 198 -6.70 -16.65 -20.68
CA SER A 198 -6.25 -17.50 -19.58
C SER A 198 -4.76 -17.29 -19.23
N GLU A 199 -3.94 -16.96 -20.23
CA GLU A 199 -2.53 -16.66 -20.06
C GLU A 199 -2.33 -15.33 -19.31
N LEU A 200 -3.05 -14.27 -19.67
CA LEU A 200 -3.01 -12.98 -19.01
C LEU A 200 -3.52 -13.07 -17.56
N THR A 201 -4.62 -13.79 -17.33
CA THR A 201 -5.15 -14.02 -15.97
C THR A 201 -4.10 -14.71 -15.10
N ARG A 202 -3.47 -15.77 -15.60
CA ARG A 202 -2.40 -16.47 -14.87
C ARG A 202 -1.21 -15.55 -14.57
N ALA A 203 -0.82 -14.70 -15.52
CA ALA A 203 0.27 -13.75 -15.33
C ALA A 203 -0.06 -12.69 -14.24
N LYS A 204 -1.29 -12.16 -14.25
CA LYS A 204 -1.80 -11.25 -13.21
C LYS A 204 -1.83 -11.92 -11.84
N ASP A 205 -2.31 -13.16 -11.73
CA ASP A 205 -2.38 -13.92 -10.49
C ASP A 205 -0.99 -14.22 -9.94
N THR A 206 -0.05 -14.61 -10.82
CA THR A 206 1.34 -14.87 -10.45
C THR A 206 2.00 -13.63 -9.87
N LEU A 207 1.86 -12.47 -10.52
CA LEU A 207 2.41 -11.20 -10.02
C LEU A 207 1.77 -10.80 -8.70
N THR A 208 0.45 -10.86 -8.60
CA THR A 208 -0.30 -10.53 -7.37
C THR A 208 0.17 -11.41 -6.21
N GLY A 209 0.26 -12.72 -6.41
CA GLY A 209 0.72 -13.65 -5.39
C GLY A 209 2.17 -13.45 -4.96
N ARG A 210 3.06 -13.03 -5.88
CA ARG A 210 4.45 -12.68 -5.54
C ARG A 210 4.53 -11.41 -4.70
N ILE A 211 3.80 -10.35 -5.09
CA ILE A 211 3.72 -9.10 -4.32
C ILE A 211 3.12 -9.35 -2.94
N GLN A 212 2.05 -10.13 -2.87
CA GLN A 212 1.42 -10.49 -1.60
C GLN A 212 2.39 -11.25 -0.68
N GLY A 213 3.20 -12.14 -1.24
CA GLY A 213 4.24 -12.85 -0.50
C GLY A 213 5.32 -11.94 0.07
N VAL A 214 5.67 -10.86 -0.63
CA VAL A 214 6.57 -9.81 -0.12
C VAL A 214 5.88 -9.01 1.01
N SER A 215 4.61 -8.66 0.83
CA SER A 215 3.82 -7.95 1.86
C SER A 215 3.70 -8.77 3.14
N TYR A 216 3.46 -10.07 3.06
CA TYR A 216 3.45 -10.95 4.22
C TYR A 216 4.81 -11.02 4.90
N ALA A 217 5.89 -11.16 4.11
CA ALA A 217 7.26 -11.21 4.65
C ALA A 217 7.63 -9.93 5.44
N LYS A 218 7.06 -8.78 5.07
CA LYS A 218 7.24 -7.52 5.82
C LYS A 218 6.44 -7.46 7.13
N LYS A 219 5.35 -8.19 7.24
CA LYS A 219 4.47 -8.22 8.44
C LYS A 219 4.84 -9.30 9.44
N TYR A 220 5.51 -10.36 8.99
CA TYR A 220 5.85 -11.54 9.78
C TYR A 220 7.35 -11.79 9.78
N LEU A 221 7.78 -12.65 10.66
CA LEU A 221 9.14 -13.20 10.74
C LEU A 221 9.09 -14.65 11.16
N MET A 222 10.19 -15.35 11.02
CA MET A 222 10.36 -16.69 11.52
C MET A 222 10.96 -16.65 12.92
N LEU A 223 10.28 -17.23 13.88
CA LEU A 223 10.73 -17.40 15.24
C LEU A 223 11.12 -18.87 15.45
N ASP A 224 12.35 -19.07 15.89
CA ASP A 224 12.87 -20.37 16.29
C ASP A 224 13.28 -20.31 17.77
N TYR A 225 12.98 -21.34 18.54
CA TYR A 225 13.43 -21.45 19.93
C TYR A 225 13.44 -22.91 20.39
N ASP A 226 14.20 -23.18 21.44
CA ASP A 226 14.22 -24.44 22.12
C ASP A 226 13.47 -24.31 23.45
N CYS A 227 12.66 -25.33 23.82
CA CYS A 227 12.00 -25.34 25.11
C CYS A 227 11.93 -26.75 25.71
N PRO A 228 11.82 -26.85 27.05
CA PRO A 228 11.49 -28.11 27.70
C PRO A 228 10.18 -28.68 27.18
N ARG A 229 10.12 -29.97 26.87
CA ARG A 229 8.92 -30.61 26.33
C ARG A 229 7.69 -30.42 27.23
N GLU A 230 7.87 -30.35 28.54
CA GLU A 230 6.80 -30.12 29.52
C GLU A 230 6.17 -28.70 29.43
N LEU A 231 6.88 -27.74 28.84
CA LEU A 231 6.42 -26.38 28.66
C LEU A 231 5.89 -26.12 27.24
N LEU A 232 5.94 -27.13 26.35
CA LEU A 232 5.63 -26.98 24.93
C LEU A 232 4.23 -26.37 24.68
N ASP A 233 3.21 -26.88 25.37
CA ASP A 233 1.84 -26.40 25.16
C ASP A 233 1.70 -24.92 25.48
N LYS A 234 2.30 -24.45 26.58
CA LYS A 234 2.33 -23.01 26.94
C LYS A 234 3.12 -22.18 25.94
N ALA A 235 4.24 -22.70 25.45
CA ALA A 235 5.06 -22.02 24.45
C ALA A 235 4.31 -21.89 23.10
N ILE A 236 3.54 -22.90 22.69
CA ILE A 236 2.69 -22.86 21.51
C ILE A 236 1.53 -21.87 21.67
N GLU A 237 0.95 -21.73 22.85
CA GLU A 237 -0.08 -20.71 23.12
C GLU A 237 0.45 -19.29 22.89
N LEU A 238 1.71 -19.01 23.27
CA LEU A 238 2.37 -17.73 23.01
C LEU A 238 2.72 -17.52 21.52
N SER A 239 3.10 -18.58 20.83
CA SER A 239 3.56 -18.54 19.43
C SER A 239 2.84 -19.57 18.55
N PRO A 240 1.51 -19.43 18.33
CA PRO A 240 0.72 -20.43 17.61
C PRO A 240 1.07 -20.54 16.12
N GLY A 241 1.82 -19.58 15.59
CA GLY A 241 2.10 -19.48 14.15
C GLY A 241 0.87 -19.10 13.32
N ILE A 242 1.01 -19.09 11.99
CA ILE A 242 -0.12 -18.79 11.09
C ILE A 242 -1.06 -19.99 10.94
N GLN A 243 -0.50 -21.18 10.83
CA GLN A 243 -1.28 -22.42 10.76
C GLN A 243 -1.03 -23.29 12.00
N SER A 244 0.22 -23.60 12.24
CA SER A 244 0.68 -24.39 13.37
C SER A 244 2.20 -24.28 13.45
N PRO A 245 2.81 -24.30 14.64
CA PRO A 245 4.27 -24.37 14.77
C PRO A 245 4.78 -25.75 14.35
N THR A 246 6.00 -25.77 13.82
CA THR A 246 6.75 -27.00 13.61
C THR A 246 7.48 -27.36 14.90
N VAL A 247 7.32 -28.58 15.39
CA VAL A 247 8.01 -29.08 16.58
C VAL A 247 8.95 -30.20 16.16
N SER A 248 10.23 -30.11 16.53
CA SER A 248 11.26 -31.10 16.21
C SER A 248 11.97 -31.57 17.48
N PRO A 249 12.32 -32.86 17.60
CA PRO A 249 13.12 -33.33 18.71
C PRO A 249 14.54 -32.75 18.65
N LEU A 250 15.09 -32.44 19.79
CA LEU A 250 16.51 -32.13 19.94
C LEU A 250 17.30 -33.41 20.33
N SER A 251 18.60 -33.37 20.16
CA SER A 251 19.50 -34.43 20.64
C SER A 251 19.57 -34.51 22.17
N ASN A 252 19.14 -33.43 22.83
CA ASN A 252 18.95 -33.41 24.28
C ASN A 252 17.56 -33.95 24.62
N ASP A 253 17.49 -35.11 25.25
CA ASP A 253 16.23 -35.70 25.69
C ASP A 253 15.50 -34.76 26.65
N GLY A 254 14.20 -34.59 26.42
CA GLY A 254 13.35 -33.70 27.22
C GLY A 254 13.24 -32.26 26.66
N TRP A 255 13.94 -31.93 25.59
CA TRP A 255 13.85 -30.66 24.91
C TRP A 255 13.32 -30.79 23.47
N VAL A 256 12.69 -29.74 22.97
CA VAL A 256 12.18 -29.67 21.61
C VAL A 256 12.52 -28.30 20.99
N ALA A 257 12.80 -28.29 19.70
CA ALA A 257 12.89 -27.07 18.92
C ALA A 257 11.51 -26.74 18.34
N VAL A 258 11.13 -25.47 18.43
CA VAL A 258 9.87 -24.94 17.90
C VAL A 258 10.18 -23.88 16.85
N ARG A 259 9.51 -23.98 15.71
CA ARG A 259 9.57 -22.98 14.64
C ARG A 259 8.18 -22.50 14.30
N ALA A 260 7.95 -21.20 14.34
CA ALA A 260 6.66 -20.58 14.04
C ALA A 260 6.83 -19.28 13.24
N MET A 261 5.92 -19.04 12.30
CA MET A 261 5.82 -17.74 11.64
C MET A 261 4.92 -16.84 12.48
N VAL A 262 5.48 -15.74 13.01
CA VAL A 262 4.82 -14.86 13.97
C VAL A 262 4.78 -13.41 13.48
N PRO A 263 3.83 -12.57 13.94
CA PRO A 263 3.81 -11.15 13.62
C PRO A 263 5.11 -10.46 14.04
N ARG A 264 5.65 -9.59 13.19
CA ARG A 264 6.83 -8.77 13.48
C ARG A 264 6.58 -7.79 14.63
N HIS A 265 5.37 -7.22 14.67
CA HIS A 265 4.97 -6.32 15.75
C HIS A 265 4.89 -7.07 17.07
N GLY A 266 5.56 -6.54 18.10
CA GLY A 266 5.57 -7.14 19.44
C GLY A 266 6.55 -8.31 19.61
N ILE A 267 7.42 -8.59 18.64
CA ILE A 267 8.32 -9.74 18.69
C ILE A 267 9.25 -9.74 19.91
N ASN A 268 9.78 -8.58 20.33
CA ASN A 268 10.66 -8.52 21.49
C ASN A 268 9.93 -8.93 22.77
N ALA A 269 8.70 -8.44 23.00
CA ALA A 269 7.89 -8.85 24.13
C ALA A 269 7.59 -10.35 24.12
N LEU A 270 7.26 -10.91 22.95
CA LEU A 270 7.08 -12.35 22.79
C LEU A 270 8.34 -13.16 23.12
N MET A 271 9.52 -12.68 22.68
CA MET A 271 10.80 -13.33 23.01
C MET A 271 11.11 -13.26 24.51
N ASP A 272 10.78 -12.17 25.16
CA ASP A 272 10.93 -12.00 26.61
C ASP A 272 9.99 -12.96 27.38
N GLU A 273 8.72 -13.06 26.99
CA GLU A 273 7.74 -13.99 27.59
C GLU A 273 8.15 -15.45 27.40
N LEU A 274 8.67 -15.83 26.23
CA LEU A 274 9.20 -17.17 25.99
C LEU A 274 10.43 -17.47 26.86
N HIS A 275 11.32 -16.48 27.03
CA HIS A 275 12.49 -16.62 27.89
C HIS A 275 12.09 -16.81 29.36
N GLU A 276 11.16 -16.00 29.86
CA GLU A 276 10.61 -16.13 31.21
C GLU A 276 9.91 -17.45 31.43
N LEU A 277 9.25 -18.00 30.39
CA LEU A 277 8.65 -19.35 30.43
C LEU A 277 9.70 -20.48 30.61
N GLY A 278 10.96 -20.21 30.20
CA GLY A 278 12.05 -21.20 30.25
C GLY A 278 12.55 -21.66 28.88
N ALA A 279 12.12 -21.00 27.80
CA ALA A 279 12.70 -21.24 26.48
C ALA A 279 14.11 -20.65 26.38
N SER A 280 14.92 -21.22 25.50
CA SER A 280 16.29 -20.79 25.22
C SER A 280 16.56 -20.80 23.71
N ALA A 281 17.75 -20.34 23.32
CA ALA A 281 18.15 -20.24 21.91
C ALA A 281 17.09 -19.55 21.02
N ILE A 282 16.47 -18.47 21.53
CA ILE A 282 15.36 -17.78 20.85
C ILE A 282 15.92 -16.91 19.74
N LEU A 283 15.54 -17.17 18.50
CA LEU A 283 16.02 -16.51 17.29
C LEU A 283 14.86 -15.95 16.47
N ALA A 284 14.97 -14.70 16.07
CA ALA A 284 14.03 -14.07 15.13
C ALA A 284 14.74 -13.81 13.81
N SER A 285 14.20 -14.36 12.71
CA SER A 285 14.78 -14.24 11.37
C SER A 285 13.82 -13.55 10.41
N ASP A 286 14.37 -12.63 9.61
CA ASP A 286 13.60 -11.96 8.57
C ASP A 286 13.22 -12.91 7.44
N LEU A 287 11.98 -12.78 6.98
CA LEU A 287 11.48 -13.43 5.78
C LEU A 287 11.70 -12.51 4.57
N ARG A 288 12.20 -13.06 3.48
CA ARG A 288 12.31 -12.31 2.23
C ARG A 288 11.01 -12.35 1.42
N THR A 289 10.39 -13.50 1.35
CA THR A 289 9.11 -13.74 0.69
C THR A 289 8.48 -15.01 1.21
N CYS A 290 7.17 -15.12 1.14
CA CYS A 290 6.44 -16.35 1.48
C CYS A 290 5.28 -16.58 0.51
N ARG A 291 4.67 -17.75 0.59
CA ARG A 291 3.39 -18.08 -0.03
C ARG A 291 2.54 -18.71 1.06
N LEU A 292 1.35 -18.16 1.27
CA LEU A 292 0.38 -18.64 2.25
C LEU A 292 -0.82 -19.23 1.52
#